data_36a3b79ad301407cf92783efcde406cd
#
_entry.id   36a3b79ad301407cf92783efcde406cd
#
_cell.length_a   1.000
_cell.length_b   1.000
_cell.length_c   1.000
_cell.angle_alpha   90.00
_cell.angle_beta   90.00
_cell.angle_gamma   90.00
#
_symmetry.space_group_name_H-M   'P 1'
#
loop_
_entity.id
_entity.type
_entity.pdbx_description
1 polymer ?
#
loop_
_entity_poly.entity_id
_entity_poly.type
_entity_poly.pdbx_seq_one_letter_code
_entity_poly.pdbx_strand_id
1 'polypeptide(L)'
;MKKNITRFTFNSFGVNTYVLTDDTGKCLIVDPACQYTGEETELLGYITGNQLSPAGMVNTHFHIDHIVGNTLVCNTFNLRPQCHKDCKMFWETAVEFGSVFGIKVENLIIPGDFVAEGDSITYGNGSVEVLYTPGHADGSVCLVNHVERYVISGDVLFRDSIGRTDLPTGNFDVLYHSITTKLFSLPDDYTVYPGHGPETSIGYEKLNNPFLG
;
A
#
# COMPACT_ATOMS: atom_id res chain seq x y z
N MET A 1 22.31 0.49 5.77
CA MET A 1 22.05 -0.88 5.29
C MET A 1 21.16 -0.81 4.06
N LYS A 2 21.30 -1.71 3.09
CA LYS A 2 20.37 -1.77 1.94
C LYS A 2 19.02 -2.26 2.48
N LYS A 3 17.96 -1.52 2.22
CA LYS A 3 16.61 -1.92 2.64
C LYS A 3 16.11 -3.05 1.74
N ASN A 4 15.43 -4.02 2.34
CA ASN A 4 14.88 -5.16 1.62
C ASN A 4 13.48 -4.85 1.05
N ILE A 5 13.40 -3.73 0.33
CA ILE A 5 12.19 -3.24 -0.33
C ILE A 5 12.51 -2.94 -1.80
N THR A 6 11.67 -3.42 -2.70
CA THR A 6 11.74 -3.10 -4.13
C THR A 6 10.44 -2.43 -4.54
N ARG A 7 10.56 -1.31 -5.27
CA ARG A 7 9.43 -0.52 -5.78
C ARG A 7 9.27 -0.72 -7.27
N PHE A 8 8.05 -0.89 -7.70
CA PHE A 8 7.58 -0.80 -9.08
C PHE A 8 6.60 0.34 -9.19
N THR A 9 6.45 0.93 -10.36
CA THR A 9 5.45 1.96 -10.60
C THR A 9 4.60 1.52 -11.78
N PHE A 10 3.32 1.27 -11.55
CA PHE A 10 2.41 0.62 -12.48
C PHE A 10 1.19 1.48 -12.80
N ASN A 11 0.49 1.07 -13.84
CA ASN A 11 -0.71 1.64 -14.42
C ASN A 11 -0.61 3.13 -14.78
N SER A 12 -1.67 3.68 -15.37
CA SER A 12 -1.70 5.09 -15.81
C SER A 12 -1.80 6.09 -14.66
N PHE A 13 -2.09 5.63 -13.44
CA PHE A 13 -2.13 6.45 -12.23
C PHE A 13 -0.76 6.55 -11.56
N GLY A 14 0.22 5.72 -11.97
CA GLY A 14 1.56 5.73 -11.41
C GLY A 14 1.63 5.21 -9.97
N VAL A 15 0.85 4.17 -9.68
CA VAL A 15 0.82 3.55 -8.34
C VAL A 15 2.13 2.81 -8.06
N ASN A 16 2.66 3.01 -6.88
CA ASN A 16 3.83 2.30 -6.38
C ASN A 16 3.41 0.96 -5.73
N THR A 17 3.77 -0.14 -6.38
CA THR A 17 3.71 -1.50 -5.82
C THR A 17 5.03 -1.80 -5.11
N TYR A 18 4.97 -2.38 -3.93
CA TYR A 18 6.18 -2.76 -3.17
C TYR A 18 6.27 -4.27 -2.97
N VAL A 19 7.50 -4.79 -3.09
CA VAL A 19 7.83 -6.16 -2.70
C VAL A 19 8.84 -6.08 -1.56
N LEU A 20 8.40 -6.49 -0.37
CA LEU A 20 9.23 -6.56 0.83
C LEU A 20 9.81 -7.96 0.91
N THR A 21 11.11 -8.08 1.08
CA THR A 21 11.81 -9.39 1.11
C THR A 21 12.54 -9.58 2.43
N ASP A 22 12.76 -10.83 2.81
CA ASP A 22 13.61 -11.20 3.92
C ASP A 22 14.82 -12.04 3.46
N ASP A 23 15.64 -12.47 4.40
CA ASP A 23 16.83 -13.30 4.15
C ASP A 23 16.50 -14.77 3.85
N THR A 24 15.26 -15.20 4.02
CA THR A 24 14.79 -16.56 3.71
C THR A 24 14.23 -16.69 2.29
N GLY A 25 14.15 -15.59 1.54
CA GLY A 25 13.49 -15.53 0.24
C GLY A 25 11.97 -15.45 0.32
N LYS A 26 11.38 -15.25 1.51
CA LYS A 26 9.96 -14.93 1.65
C LYS A 26 9.74 -13.46 1.33
N CYS A 27 8.54 -13.15 0.80
CA CYS A 27 8.19 -11.76 0.52
C CYS A 27 6.72 -11.45 0.81
N LEU A 28 6.45 -10.16 1.04
CA LEU A 28 5.12 -9.57 1.12
C LEU A 28 4.93 -8.63 -0.05
N ILE A 29 3.82 -8.75 -0.78
CA ILE A 29 3.46 -7.86 -1.89
C ILE A 29 2.47 -6.83 -1.37
N VAL A 30 2.76 -5.55 -1.58
CA VAL A 30 1.92 -4.43 -1.15
C VAL A 30 1.39 -3.70 -2.38
N ASP A 31 0.08 -3.50 -2.43
CA ASP A 31 -0.64 -2.79 -3.50
C ASP A 31 -0.25 -3.27 -4.90
N PRO A 32 -0.52 -4.53 -5.29
CA PRO A 32 -0.21 -5.01 -6.63
C PRO A 32 -1.10 -4.28 -7.65
N ALA A 33 -0.53 -3.28 -8.30
CA ALA A 33 -1.23 -2.33 -9.17
C ALA A 33 -0.98 -2.59 -10.67
N CYS A 34 -0.34 -3.71 -11.02
CA CYS A 34 -0.04 -4.07 -12.41
C CYS A 34 -1.35 -4.31 -13.20
N GLN A 35 -1.54 -3.50 -14.24
CA GLN A 35 -2.74 -3.49 -15.09
C GLN A 35 -2.47 -4.05 -16.48
N TYR A 36 -1.27 -3.86 -17.00
CA TYR A 36 -0.90 -4.22 -18.36
C TYR A 36 0.03 -5.43 -18.38
N THR A 37 -0.04 -6.24 -19.43
CA THR A 37 0.76 -7.47 -19.57
C THR A 37 2.27 -7.25 -19.36
N GLY A 38 2.80 -6.08 -19.76
CA GLY A 38 4.20 -5.73 -19.50
C GLY A 38 4.50 -5.59 -18.02
N GLU A 39 3.64 -4.93 -17.27
CA GLU A 39 3.74 -4.71 -15.82
C GLU A 39 3.55 -6.03 -15.05
N GLU A 40 2.59 -6.86 -15.48
CA GLU A 40 2.38 -8.21 -14.95
C GLU A 40 3.64 -9.06 -15.12
N THR A 41 4.24 -9.04 -16.32
CA THR A 41 5.47 -9.76 -16.62
C THR A 41 6.63 -9.24 -15.77
N GLU A 42 6.73 -7.93 -15.55
CA GLU A 42 7.77 -7.31 -14.73
C GLU A 42 7.67 -7.76 -13.27
N LEU A 43 6.48 -7.67 -12.65
CA LEU A 43 6.27 -8.09 -11.26
C LEU A 43 6.53 -9.58 -11.06
N LEU A 44 5.91 -10.43 -11.90
CA LEU A 44 6.07 -11.88 -11.81
C LEU A 44 7.51 -12.33 -12.14
N GLY A 45 8.12 -11.69 -13.13
CA GLY A 45 9.51 -11.93 -13.52
C GLY A 45 10.50 -11.58 -12.41
N TYR A 46 10.26 -10.48 -11.69
CA TYR A 46 11.05 -10.12 -10.51
C TYR A 46 10.96 -11.18 -9.41
N ILE A 47 9.73 -11.59 -9.06
CA ILE A 47 9.48 -12.58 -8.01
C ILE A 47 10.13 -13.93 -8.37
N THR A 48 9.92 -14.43 -9.59
CA THR A 48 10.46 -15.71 -10.03
C THR A 48 11.97 -15.67 -10.26
N GLY A 49 12.47 -14.60 -10.89
CA GLY A 49 13.90 -14.43 -11.19
C GLY A 49 14.78 -14.31 -9.94
N ASN A 50 14.23 -13.78 -8.85
CA ASN A 50 14.91 -13.72 -7.55
C ASN A 50 14.57 -14.92 -6.64
N GLN A 51 13.85 -15.93 -7.14
CA GLN A 51 13.43 -17.12 -6.40
C GLN A 51 12.65 -16.78 -5.11
N LEU A 52 11.86 -15.71 -5.15
CA LEU A 52 11.07 -15.27 -4.01
C LEU A 52 9.80 -16.13 -3.87
N SER A 53 9.38 -16.31 -2.63
CA SER A 53 8.16 -17.05 -2.27
C SER A 53 7.20 -16.11 -1.55
N PRO A 54 6.16 -15.57 -2.22
CA PRO A 54 5.19 -14.70 -1.58
C PRO A 54 4.49 -15.41 -0.42
N ALA A 55 4.61 -14.83 0.78
CA ALA A 55 3.97 -15.30 2.00
C ALA A 55 2.62 -14.63 2.23
N GLY A 56 2.37 -13.49 1.58
CA GLY A 56 1.13 -12.75 1.67
C GLY A 56 1.08 -11.59 0.68
N MET A 57 -0.08 -10.99 0.59
CA MET A 57 -0.29 -9.70 -0.07
C MET A 57 -1.23 -8.83 0.77
N VAL A 58 -1.00 -7.54 0.78
CA VAL A 58 -1.79 -6.57 1.55
C VAL A 58 -2.05 -5.32 0.72
N ASN A 59 -3.24 -4.76 0.83
CA ASN A 59 -3.56 -3.47 0.26
C ASN A 59 -3.60 -2.41 1.37
N THR A 60 -2.89 -1.31 1.14
CA THR A 60 -2.90 -0.15 2.06
C THR A 60 -4.29 0.46 2.17
N HIS A 61 -5.03 0.45 1.07
CA HIS A 61 -6.45 0.79 0.95
C HIS A 61 -7.01 0.13 -0.32
N PHE A 62 -8.31 0.30 -0.58
CA PHE A 62 -8.95 -0.48 -1.65
C PHE A 62 -9.46 0.39 -2.81
N HIS A 63 -8.80 1.53 -3.08
CA HIS A 63 -9.05 2.26 -4.33
C HIS A 63 -8.66 1.41 -5.53
N ILE A 64 -9.39 1.60 -6.62
CA ILE A 64 -9.35 0.69 -7.78
C ILE A 64 -7.97 0.57 -8.41
N ASP A 65 -7.22 1.65 -8.46
CA ASP A 65 -5.88 1.70 -9.03
C ASP A 65 -4.83 0.92 -8.23
N HIS A 66 -5.05 0.74 -6.90
CA HIS A 66 -4.17 -0.05 -6.03
C HIS A 66 -4.44 -1.55 -6.06
N ILE A 67 -5.59 -1.97 -6.60
CA ILE A 67 -6.05 -3.36 -6.51
C ILE A 67 -6.16 -4.08 -7.86
N VAL A 68 -5.87 -3.40 -8.98
CA VAL A 68 -6.07 -3.95 -10.33
C VAL A 68 -5.28 -5.25 -10.57
N GLY A 69 -4.11 -5.42 -9.96
CA GLY A 69 -3.29 -6.62 -10.03
C GLY A 69 -3.61 -7.69 -8.98
N ASN A 70 -4.55 -7.43 -8.05
CA ASN A 70 -4.88 -8.38 -6.97
C ASN A 70 -5.23 -9.76 -7.51
N THR A 71 -6.10 -9.82 -8.53
CA THR A 71 -6.56 -11.08 -9.13
C THR A 71 -5.42 -11.89 -9.73
N LEU A 72 -4.47 -11.23 -10.41
CA LEU A 72 -3.28 -11.87 -10.96
C LEU A 72 -2.43 -12.50 -9.85
N VAL A 73 -2.09 -11.72 -8.83
CA VAL A 73 -1.23 -12.16 -7.72
C VAL A 73 -1.88 -13.29 -6.92
N CYS A 74 -3.18 -13.14 -6.62
CA CYS A 74 -3.94 -14.17 -5.91
C CYS A 74 -3.95 -15.52 -6.65
N ASN A 75 -4.25 -15.48 -7.95
CA ASN A 75 -4.32 -16.69 -8.77
C ASN A 75 -2.94 -17.34 -8.99
N THR A 76 -1.90 -16.50 -9.17
CA THR A 76 -0.54 -17.01 -9.44
C THR A 76 0.08 -17.67 -8.22
N PHE A 77 -0.13 -17.08 -7.02
CA PHE A 77 0.54 -17.54 -5.81
C PHE A 77 -0.39 -18.20 -4.79
N ASN A 78 -1.67 -18.41 -5.15
CA ASN A 78 -2.71 -18.95 -4.28
C ASN A 78 -2.84 -18.17 -2.97
N LEU A 79 -2.90 -16.84 -3.08
CA LEU A 79 -3.03 -15.91 -1.96
C LEU A 79 -4.44 -15.29 -1.92
N ARG A 80 -4.76 -14.62 -0.81
CA ARG A 80 -5.90 -13.72 -0.70
C ARG A 80 -5.42 -12.34 -0.24
N PRO A 81 -6.07 -11.25 -0.71
CA PRO A 81 -5.71 -9.91 -0.26
C PRO A 81 -6.04 -9.75 1.22
N GLN A 82 -5.14 -9.12 1.95
CA GLN A 82 -5.38 -8.61 3.29
C GLN A 82 -5.64 -7.11 3.19
N CYS A 83 -6.60 -6.59 3.94
CA CYS A 83 -6.85 -5.15 4.07
C CYS A 83 -7.59 -4.87 5.38
N HIS A 84 -7.79 -3.60 5.72
CA HIS A 84 -8.65 -3.26 6.86
C HIS A 84 -10.13 -3.53 6.51
N LYS A 85 -10.92 -3.97 7.49
CA LYS A 85 -12.35 -4.31 7.29
C LYS A 85 -13.20 -3.15 6.75
N ASP A 86 -12.82 -1.91 7.06
CA ASP A 86 -13.55 -0.71 6.64
C ASP A 86 -13.35 -0.40 5.13
N CYS A 87 -12.48 -1.14 4.43
CA CYS A 87 -12.41 -1.10 2.97
C CYS A 87 -13.66 -1.67 2.26
N LYS A 88 -14.63 -2.19 3.02
CA LYS A 88 -15.78 -2.94 2.48
C LYS A 88 -16.50 -2.22 1.36
N MET A 89 -16.79 -0.94 1.50
CA MET A 89 -17.49 -0.16 0.48
C MET A 89 -16.77 -0.21 -0.87
N PHE A 90 -15.43 -0.16 -0.87
CA PHE A 90 -14.64 -0.08 -2.09
C PHE A 90 -14.67 -1.37 -2.92
N TRP A 91 -14.62 -2.56 -2.29
CA TRP A 91 -14.76 -3.79 -3.08
C TRP A 91 -16.20 -4.06 -3.52
N GLU A 92 -17.20 -3.59 -2.78
CA GLU A 92 -18.62 -3.69 -3.17
C GLU A 92 -18.96 -2.80 -4.37
N THR A 93 -18.24 -1.69 -4.55
CA THR A 93 -18.44 -0.71 -5.64
C THR A 93 -17.32 -0.73 -6.70
N ALA A 94 -16.34 -1.64 -6.59
CA ALA A 94 -15.16 -1.66 -7.44
C ALA A 94 -15.45 -1.71 -8.95
N VAL A 95 -16.47 -2.45 -9.37
CA VAL A 95 -16.86 -2.56 -10.79
C VAL A 95 -17.41 -1.23 -11.30
N GLU A 96 -18.24 -0.55 -10.49
CA GLU A 96 -18.83 0.74 -10.82
C GLU A 96 -17.76 1.83 -10.89
N PHE A 97 -16.91 1.94 -9.86
CA PHE A 97 -15.79 2.88 -9.84
C PHE A 97 -14.78 2.60 -10.95
N GLY A 98 -14.44 1.34 -11.20
CA GLY A 98 -13.56 0.94 -12.27
C GLY A 98 -14.03 1.48 -13.62
N SER A 99 -15.33 1.39 -13.90
CA SER A 99 -15.89 1.88 -15.17
C SER A 99 -15.77 3.42 -15.31
N VAL A 100 -15.87 4.17 -14.22
CA VAL A 100 -15.70 5.64 -14.21
C VAL A 100 -14.27 6.04 -14.59
N PHE A 101 -13.29 5.27 -14.14
CA PHE A 101 -11.88 5.52 -14.42
C PHE A 101 -11.33 4.75 -15.63
N GLY A 102 -12.18 4.06 -16.40
CA GLY A 102 -11.76 3.27 -17.55
C GLY A 102 -10.97 2.00 -17.18
N ILE A 103 -11.07 1.56 -15.93
CA ILE A 103 -10.46 0.32 -15.44
C ILE A 103 -11.51 -0.80 -15.48
N LYS A 104 -11.22 -1.85 -16.22
CA LYS A 104 -12.07 -3.03 -16.26
C LYS A 104 -11.76 -3.94 -15.07
N VAL A 105 -12.74 -4.08 -14.17
CA VAL A 105 -12.63 -4.97 -13.01
C VAL A 105 -13.30 -6.29 -13.35
N GLU A 106 -12.51 -7.32 -13.54
CA GLU A 106 -13.01 -8.68 -13.78
C GLU A 106 -12.58 -9.60 -12.63
N ASN A 107 -13.53 -10.37 -12.12
CA ASN A 107 -13.26 -11.42 -11.12
C ASN A 107 -12.51 -10.91 -9.89
N LEU A 108 -12.91 -9.75 -9.35
CA LEU A 108 -12.31 -9.20 -8.14
C LEU A 108 -12.32 -10.25 -7.01
N ILE A 109 -11.16 -10.54 -6.49
CA ILE A 109 -11.03 -11.43 -5.32
C ILE A 109 -11.26 -10.59 -4.07
N ILE A 110 -12.35 -10.93 -3.36
CA ILE A 110 -12.70 -10.27 -2.11
C ILE A 110 -11.70 -10.65 -1.02
N PRO A 111 -11.26 -9.70 -0.17
CA PRO A 111 -10.37 -9.97 0.95
C PRO A 111 -10.91 -11.10 1.85
N GLY A 112 -10.04 -12.00 2.27
CA GLY A 112 -10.38 -13.11 3.17
C GLY A 112 -9.96 -12.85 4.61
N ASP A 113 -8.89 -12.08 4.77
CA ASP A 113 -8.30 -11.76 6.07
C ASP A 113 -8.26 -10.26 6.26
N PHE A 114 -8.57 -9.81 7.46
CA PHE A 114 -8.57 -8.39 7.81
C PHE A 114 -7.42 -8.09 8.77
N VAL A 115 -6.84 -6.92 8.55
CA VAL A 115 -5.83 -6.35 9.45
C VAL A 115 -6.41 -5.17 10.22
N ALA A 116 -5.88 -4.93 11.41
CA ALA A 116 -6.31 -3.84 12.30
C ALA A 116 -5.09 -3.12 12.88
N GLU A 117 -5.35 -2.01 13.55
CA GLU A 117 -4.34 -1.25 14.30
C GLU A 117 -3.51 -2.14 15.22
N GLY A 118 -2.19 -2.07 15.12
CA GLY A 118 -1.24 -2.79 15.95
C GLY A 118 -0.98 -4.24 15.53
N ASP A 119 -1.67 -4.74 14.49
CA ASP A 119 -1.38 -6.07 13.95
C ASP A 119 0.02 -6.11 13.33
N SER A 120 0.62 -7.29 13.34
CA SER A 120 1.91 -7.55 12.68
C SER A 120 1.71 -8.51 11.51
N ILE A 121 2.03 -8.06 10.29
CA ILE A 121 2.04 -8.91 9.10
C ILE A 121 3.45 -9.47 8.94
N THR A 122 3.59 -10.80 9.03
CA THR A 122 4.87 -11.50 8.92
C THR A 122 5.09 -12.10 7.55
N TYR A 123 6.34 -12.07 7.07
CA TYR A 123 6.79 -12.71 5.83
C TYR A 123 8.18 -13.32 6.05
N GLY A 124 8.20 -14.59 6.44
CA GLY A 124 9.43 -15.26 6.89
C GLY A 124 9.97 -14.67 8.20
N ASN A 125 11.18 -14.13 8.18
CA ASN A 125 11.80 -13.43 9.31
C ASN A 125 11.46 -11.92 9.35
N GLY A 126 10.86 -11.39 8.27
CA GLY A 126 10.44 -9.99 8.18
C GLY A 126 9.05 -9.78 8.75
N SER A 127 8.78 -8.54 9.20
CA SER A 127 7.45 -8.12 9.64
C SER A 127 7.23 -6.63 9.44
N VAL A 128 5.97 -6.24 9.30
CA VAL A 128 5.53 -4.85 9.34
C VAL A 128 4.36 -4.71 10.31
N GLU A 129 4.35 -3.61 11.06
CA GLU A 129 3.23 -3.22 11.93
C GLU A 129 2.21 -2.42 11.13
N VAL A 130 0.93 -2.66 11.41
CA VAL A 130 -0.20 -1.94 10.80
C VAL A 130 -0.59 -0.74 11.65
N LEU A 131 -0.57 0.45 11.06
CA LEU A 131 -1.19 1.65 11.61
C LEU A 131 -2.47 1.96 10.84
N TYR A 132 -3.61 2.03 11.52
CA TYR A 132 -4.87 2.43 10.90
C TYR A 132 -4.90 3.94 10.71
N THR A 133 -4.88 4.41 9.47
CA THR A 133 -4.70 5.83 9.09
C THR A 133 -5.79 6.29 8.13
N PRO A 134 -7.07 6.33 8.56
CA PRO A 134 -8.17 6.76 7.71
C PRO A 134 -8.09 8.25 7.36
N GLY A 135 -8.90 8.66 6.38
CA GLY A 135 -9.10 10.07 6.01
C GLY A 135 -8.90 10.35 4.52
N HIS A 136 -8.01 9.61 3.84
CA HIS A 136 -8.01 9.53 2.37
C HIS A 136 -9.15 8.60 1.91
N ALA A 137 -9.23 7.44 2.50
CA ALA A 137 -10.28 6.44 2.32
C ALA A 137 -10.50 5.68 3.63
N ASP A 138 -11.73 5.22 3.87
CA ASP A 138 -12.01 4.29 4.95
C ASP A 138 -11.19 3.01 4.76
N GLY A 139 -10.65 2.49 5.84
CA GLY A 139 -9.81 1.30 5.78
C GLY A 139 -8.35 1.56 5.39
N SER A 140 -7.93 2.82 5.18
CA SER A 140 -6.52 3.12 4.90
C SER A 140 -5.63 2.72 6.06
N VAL A 141 -4.52 2.04 5.73
CA VAL A 141 -3.48 1.64 6.68
C VAL A 141 -2.09 2.02 6.16
N CYS A 142 -1.19 2.31 7.07
CA CYS A 142 0.24 2.39 6.81
C CYS A 142 0.95 1.16 7.38
N LEU A 143 2.04 0.74 6.74
CA LEU A 143 2.81 -0.44 7.15
C LEU A 143 4.20 -0.01 7.59
N VAL A 144 4.54 -0.23 8.86
CA VAL A 144 5.78 0.23 9.47
C VAL A 144 6.76 -0.92 9.66
N ASN A 145 7.98 -0.75 9.16
CA ASN A 145 9.10 -1.62 9.48
C ASN A 145 10.06 -0.91 10.44
N HIS A 146 10.03 -1.29 11.71
CA HIS A 146 10.84 -0.66 12.76
C HIS A 146 12.32 -1.05 12.67
N VAL A 147 12.63 -2.22 12.12
CA VAL A 147 14.01 -2.70 11.99
C VAL A 147 14.74 -1.93 10.90
N GLU A 148 14.11 -1.76 9.74
CA GLU A 148 14.68 -1.06 8.60
C GLU A 148 14.31 0.43 8.54
N ARG A 149 13.51 0.90 9.51
CA ARG A 149 13.12 2.31 9.72
C ARG A 149 12.48 2.92 8.47
N TYR A 150 11.36 2.34 8.07
CA TYR A 150 10.52 2.89 7.00
C TYR A 150 9.03 2.68 7.28
N VAL A 151 8.22 3.42 6.57
CA VAL A 151 6.76 3.26 6.50
C VAL A 151 6.30 3.29 5.05
N ILE A 152 5.46 2.33 4.66
CA ILE A 152 4.68 2.40 3.42
C ILE A 152 3.38 3.11 3.77
N SER A 153 3.19 4.30 3.23
CA SER A 153 2.09 5.17 3.63
C SER A 153 0.84 5.04 2.77
N GLY A 154 0.89 4.25 1.69
CA GLY A 154 -0.21 4.30 0.71
C GLY A 154 -0.51 5.75 0.32
N ASP A 155 -1.78 6.08 0.24
CA ASP A 155 -2.23 7.43 -0.12
C ASP A 155 -2.53 8.34 1.09
N VAL A 156 -1.74 8.19 2.16
CA VAL A 156 -1.86 9.02 3.36
C VAL A 156 -0.90 10.20 3.32
N LEU A 157 0.39 9.94 3.13
CA LEU A 157 1.45 10.96 3.15
C LEU A 157 2.35 10.79 1.92
N PHE A 158 2.52 11.88 1.17
CA PHE A 158 3.39 11.97 -0.01
C PHE A 158 4.49 13.01 0.22
N ARG A 159 5.46 13.05 -0.68
CA ARG A 159 6.44 14.12 -0.69
C ARG A 159 5.76 15.45 -1.01
N ASP A 160 5.87 16.42 -0.09
CA ASP A 160 5.28 17.77 -0.19
C ASP A 160 3.75 17.75 -0.38
N SER A 161 3.07 16.64 -0.03
CA SER A 161 1.62 16.50 -0.22
C SER A 161 1.01 15.48 0.73
N ILE A 162 -0.32 15.38 0.68
CA ILE A 162 -1.12 14.36 1.38
C ILE A 162 -2.14 13.75 0.43
N GLY A 163 -2.76 12.65 0.82
CA GLY A 163 -3.86 12.04 0.07
C GLY A 163 -5.03 13.02 -0.12
N ARG A 164 -5.69 12.92 -1.27
CA ARG A 164 -6.92 13.68 -1.53
C ARG A 164 -8.03 13.22 -0.59
N THR A 165 -8.93 14.13 -0.26
CA THR A 165 -10.03 13.89 0.70
C THR A 165 -11.41 14.23 0.14
N ASP A 166 -11.49 14.44 -1.18
CA ASP A 166 -12.70 14.83 -1.91
C ASP A 166 -13.43 13.63 -2.57
N LEU A 167 -12.89 12.42 -2.43
CA LEU A 167 -13.54 11.19 -2.87
C LEU A 167 -14.44 10.61 -1.75
N PRO A 168 -15.31 9.63 -2.08
CA PRO A 168 -16.15 8.97 -1.08
C PRO A 168 -15.35 8.49 0.13
N THR A 169 -15.86 8.76 1.33
CA THR A 169 -15.22 8.54 2.64
C THR A 169 -14.02 9.44 2.97
N GLY A 170 -13.58 10.30 2.03
CA GLY A 170 -12.50 11.25 2.27
C GLY A 170 -12.89 12.31 3.31
N ASN A 171 -11.95 12.61 4.23
CA ASN A 171 -12.12 13.63 5.28
C ASN A 171 -10.76 14.21 5.67
N PHE A 172 -10.57 15.50 5.41
CA PHE A 172 -9.31 16.18 5.68
C PHE A 172 -8.91 16.16 7.16
N ASP A 173 -9.86 16.45 8.07
CA ASP A 173 -9.54 16.53 9.50
C ASP A 173 -9.13 15.16 10.06
N VAL A 174 -9.76 14.09 9.56
CA VAL A 174 -9.39 12.71 9.92
C VAL A 174 -8.02 12.35 9.36
N LEU A 175 -7.72 12.71 8.10
CA LEU A 175 -6.41 12.47 7.49
C LEU A 175 -5.30 13.25 8.21
N TYR A 176 -5.55 14.53 8.48
CA TYR A 176 -4.63 15.38 9.25
C TYR A 176 -4.33 14.77 10.61
N HIS A 177 -5.36 14.30 11.33
CA HIS A 177 -5.20 13.63 12.62
C HIS A 177 -4.39 12.34 12.48
N SER A 178 -4.69 11.50 11.48
CA SER A 178 -3.95 10.25 11.21
C SER A 178 -2.46 10.52 10.99
N ILE A 179 -2.12 11.53 10.19
CA ILE A 179 -0.73 11.88 9.90
C ILE A 179 -0.04 12.42 11.14
N THR A 180 -0.63 13.42 11.79
CA THR A 180 0.03 14.15 12.90
C THR A 180 0.17 13.33 14.17
N THR A 181 -0.77 12.43 14.46
CA THR A 181 -0.73 11.62 15.68
C THR A 181 -0.03 10.28 15.51
N LYS A 182 -0.08 9.68 14.31
CA LYS A 182 0.49 8.35 14.05
C LYS A 182 1.79 8.41 13.27
N LEU A 183 1.79 8.97 12.06
CA LEU A 183 3.01 9.00 11.25
C LEU A 183 4.07 9.93 11.87
N PHE A 184 3.67 11.09 12.37
CA PHE A 184 4.59 12.03 12.99
C PHE A 184 5.04 11.62 14.40
N SER A 185 4.48 10.54 14.99
CA SER A 185 5.05 9.91 16.17
C SER A 185 6.28 9.06 15.85
N LEU A 186 6.46 8.67 14.59
CA LEU A 186 7.65 7.94 14.15
C LEU A 186 8.88 8.86 14.15
N PRO A 187 10.08 8.31 14.40
CA PRO A 187 11.33 9.06 14.32
C PRO A 187 11.57 9.70 12.95
N ASP A 188 12.23 10.85 12.92
CA ASP A 188 12.41 11.70 11.74
C ASP A 188 13.20 11.01 10.61
N ASP A 189 14.04 10.04 10.93
CA ASP A 189 14.86 9.30 9.97
C ASP A 189 14.13 8.11 9.29
N TYR A 190 12.84 7.92 9.59
CA TYR A 190 12.05 6.94 8.85
C TYR A 190 11.82 7.42 7.42
N THR A 191 12.13 6.54 6.46
CA THR A 191 11.78 6.77 5.05
C THR A 191 10.31 6.48 4.85
N VAL A 192 9.62 7.37 4.13
CA VAL A 192 8.23 7.20 3.71
C VAL A 192 8.21 6.72 2.26
N TYR A 193 7.58 5.58 2.02
CA TYR A 193 7.32 4.99 0.73
C TYR A 193 5.83 5.17 0.38
N PRO A 194 5.48 6.17 -0.44
CA PRO A 194 4.08 6.52 -0.71
C PRO A 194 3.44 5.63 -1.77
N GLY A 195 2.11 5.66 -1.86
CA GLY A 195 1.34 5.00 -2.92
C GLY A 195 1.60 5.59 -4.31
N HIS A 196 1.96 6.88 -4.39
CA HIS A 196 2.32 7.56 -5.64
C HIS A 196 3.56 8.44 -5.46
N GLY A 197 4.30 8.64 -6.54
CA GLY A 197 5.44 9.56 -6.60
C GLY A 197 6.69 9.08 -5.86
N PRO A 198 7.61 10.01 -5.53
CA PRO A 198 8.89 9.67 -4.94
C PRO A 198 8.81 9.47 -3.41
N GLU A 199 9.81 8.78 -2.88
CA GLU A 199 10.02 8.65 -1.44
C GLU A 199 10.33 9.99 -0.76
N THR A 200 10.04 10.06 0.55
CA THR A 200 10.37 11.18 1.42
C THR A 200 10.80 10.66 2.80
N SER A 201 10.79 11.50 3.83
CA SER A 201 11.03 11.09 5.21
C SER A 201 10.08 11.78 6.18
N ILE A 202 9.85 11.15 7.32
CA ILE A 202 9.01 11.72 8.39
C ILE A 202 9.51 13.11 8.80
N GLY A 203 10.83 13.26 9.02
CA GLY A 203 11.40 14.54 9.42
C GLY A 203 11.29 15.62 8.35
N TYR A 204 11.41 15.26 7.07
CA TYR A 204 11.22 16.22 5.97
C TYR A 204 9.78 16.73 5.94
N GLU A 205 8.80 15.82 5.99
CA GLU A 205 7.38 16.20 5.89
C GLU A 205 6.89 16.97 7.13
N LYS A 206 7.40 16.69 8.32
CA LYS A 206 7.12 17.51 9.52
C LYS A 206 7.49 18.98 9.35
N LEU A 207 8.54 19.26 8.59
CA LEU A 207 9.09 20.61 8.44
C LEU A 207 8.61 21.33 7.19
N ASN A 208 8.27 20.61 6.12
CA ASN A 208 8.11 21.19 4.78
C ASN A 208 6.75 20.93 4.14
N ASN A 209 5.94 20.00 4.69
CA ASN A 209 4.67 19.65 4.06
C ASN A 209 3.68 20.82 4.14
N PRO A 210 3.22 21.39 3.01
CA PRO A 210 2.38 22.59 3.00
C PRO A 210 0.96 22.39 3.53
N PHE A 211 0.53 21.13 3.72
CA PHE A 211 -0.79 20.78 4.23
C PHE A 211 -0.82 20.55 5.74
N LEU A 212 0.36 20.46 6.38
CA LEU A 212 0.51 19.98 7.76
C LEU A 212 1.19 21.01 8.70
N GLY A 213 1.55 22.19 8.17
CA GLY A 213 2.20 23.29 8.90
C GLY A 213 1.24 24.30 9.52
#